data_03945c16b9b0b2a17b73da556c44be59
#
_entry.id   03945c16b9b0b2a17b73da556c44be59
#
_cell.length_a   1.000
_cell.length_b   1.000
_cell.length_c   1.000
_cell.angle_alpha   90.00
_cell.angle_beta   90.00
_cell.angle_gamma   90.00
#
_symmetry.space_group_name_H-M   'P 1'
#
loop_
_entity.id
_entity.type
_entity.pdbx_description
1 polymer ?
#
loop_
_entity_poly.entity_id
_entity_poly.type
_entity_poly.pdbx_seq_one_letter_code
_entity_poly.pdbx_strand_id
1 'polypeptide(L)'
;MPSVLFYFLEVLIISVKDIPINEQITFKEVRVIDADGSQLGILPIKEALEAAYDKDLDLVNVSPNANPPVCKIMDYGKYRFEIAK
;
A
#
# COMPACT_ATOMS: atom_id res chain seq x y z
N MET A 1 -18.85 -8.85 -25.99
CA MET A 1 -19.61 -9.02 -24.73
C MET A 1 -19.18 -8.02 -23.69
N PRO A 2 -19.93 -6.98 -23.52
CA PRO A 2 -19.58 -5.97 -22.52
C PRO A 2 -19.54 -6.51 -21.09
N SER A 3 -20.29 -7.57 -20.79
CA SER A 3 -20.36 -8.13 -19.45
C SER A 3 -19.02 -8.72 -18.97
N VAL A 4 -18.24 -9.27 -19.88
CA VAL A 4 -16.93 -9.86 -19.52
C VAL A 4 -15.94 -8.77 -19.16
N LEU A 5 -15.89 -7.71 -19.95
CA LEU A 5 -15.02 -6.57 -19.66
C LEU A 5 -15.42 -5.89 -18.37
N PHE A 6 -16.71 -5.75 -18.15
CA PHE A 6 -17.23 -5.13 -16.94
C PHE A 6 -16.84 -5.93 -15.69
N TYR A 7 -16.95 -7.25 -15.77
CA TYR A 7 -16.56 -8.13 -14.68
C TYR A 7 -15.07 -8.01 -14.38
N PHE A 8 -14.26 -7.94 -15.41
CA PHE A 8 -12.80 -7.79 -15.25
C PHE A 8 -12.47 -6.49 -14.52
N LEU A 9 -13.14 -5.40 -14.88
CA LEU A 9 -12.94 -4.12 -14.20
C LEU A 9 -13.36 -4.18 -12.73
N GLU A 10 -14.44 -4.89 -12.42
CA GLU A 10 -14.86 -5.07 -11.04
C GLU A 10 -13.82 -5.83 -10.22
N VAL A 11 -13.25 -6.87 -10.78
CA VAL A 11 -12.21 -7.64 -10.12
C VAL A 11 -10.99 -6.77 -9.81
N LEU A 12 -10.58 -5.93 -10.76
CA LEU A 12 -9.46 -5.02 -10.55
C LEU A 12 -9.76 -4.01 -9.45
N ILE A 13 -10.98 -3.46 -9.42
CA ILE A 13 -11.37 -2.51 -8.40
C ILE A 13 -11.36 -3.17 -7.03
N ILE A 14 -11.86 -4.40 -6.91
CA ILE A 14 -11.85 -5.15 -5.66
C ILE A 14 -10.41 -5.38 -5.19
N SER A 15 -9.51 -5.79 -6.09
CA SER A 15 -8.11 -6.01 -5.76
C SER A 15 -7.46 -4.74 -5.20
N VAL A 16 -7.74 -3.59 -5.80
CA VAL A 16 -7.19 -2.32 -5.34
C VAL A 16 -7.74 -1.97 -3.96
N LYS A 17 -9.03 -2.21 -3.72
CA LYS A 17 -9.66 -1.95 -2.43
C LYS A 17 -9.12 -2.83 -1.31
N ASP A 18 -8.62 -4.02 -1.66
CA ASP A 18 -8.11 -4.97 -0.68
C ASP A 18 -6.68 -4.69 -0.23
N ILE A 19 -6.02 -3.70 -0.83
CA ILE A 19 -4.66 -3.32 -0.42
C ILE A 19 -4.75 -2.53 0.90
N PRO A 20 -4.18 -3.03 2.01
CA PRO A 20 -4.24 -2.30 3.28
C PRO A 20 -3.36 -1.06 3.23
N ILE A 21 -3.86 0.03 3.78
CA ILE A 21 -3.11 1.28 3.91
C ILE A 21 -3.28 1.81 5.32
N ASN A 22 -2.28 2.56 5.78
CA ASN A 22 -2.31 3.31 7.04
C ASN A 22 -2.79 2.43 8.20
N GLU A 23 -3.83 2.84 8.90
CA GLU A 23 -4.35 2.14 10.09
C GLU A 23 -4.97 0.77 9.77
N GLN A 24 -5.21 0.47 8.51
CA GLN A 24 -5.68 -0.86 8.10
C GLN A 24 -4.58 -1.92 8.20
N ILE A 25 -3.31 -1.48 8.30
CA ILE A 25 -2.17 -2.38 8.44
C ILE A 25 -2.10 -2.81 9.90
N THR A 26 -2.33 -4.10 10.16
CA THR A 26 -2.46 -4.64 11.52
C THR A 26 -1.22 -5.32 12.06
N PHE A 27 -0.12 -5.33 11.32
CA PHE A 27 1.12 -5.95 11.74
C PHE A 27 1.85 -5.05 12.74
N LYS A 28 2.57 -5.64 13.68
CA LYS A 28 3.31 -4.90 14.69
C LYS A 28 4.54 -4.20 14.12
N GLU A 29 5.22 -4.86 13.19
CA GLU A 29 6.42 -4.36 12.54
C GLU A 29 6.34 -4.58 11.05
N VAL A 30 6.87 -3.63 10.29
CA VAL A 30 6.87 -3.70 8.84
C VAL A 30 8.21 -3.20 8.30
N ARG A 31 8.60 -3.70 7.14
CA ARG A 31 9.75 -3.18 6.43
C ARG A 31 9.28 -1.98 5.61
N VAL A 32 9.94 -0.85 5.80
CA VAL A 32 9.48 0.42 5.20
C VAL A 32 10.43 0.86 4.10
N ILE A 33 9.85 1.19 2.95
CA ILE A 33 10.56 1.80 1.82
C ILE A 33 10.02 3.23 1.69
N ASP A 34 10.93 4.20 1.70
CA ASP A 34 10.56 5.61 1.60
C ASP A 34 10.09 5.95 0.19
N ALA A 35 9.48 7.12 0.05
CA ALA A 35 8.94 7.59 -1.22
C ALA A 35 10.01 7.70 -2.31
N ASP A 36 11.25 7.96 -1.94
CA ASP A 36 12.39 8.05 -2.88
C ASP A 36 13.03 6.70 -3.18
N GLY A 37 12.52 5.61 -2.61
CA GLY A 37 13.06 4.28 -2.79
C GLY A 37 14.08 3.86 -1.73
N SER A 38 14.44 4.74 -0.82
CA SER A 38 15.37 4.42 0.27
C SER A 38 14.75 3.40 1.22
N GLN A 39 15.57 2.46 1.70
CA GLN A 39 15.10 1.49 2.68
C GLN A 39 15.30 2.04 4.09
N LEU A 40 14.20 2.24 4.80
CA LEU A 40 14.23 2.70 6.19
C LEU A 40 14.42 1.55 7.17
N GLY A 41 14.30 0.30 6.71
CA GLY A 41 14.46 -0.88 7.53
C GLY A 41 13.15 -1.33 8.16
N ILE A 42 13.25 -2.19 9.16
CA ILE A 42 12.10 -2.72 9.88
C ILE A 42 11.76 -1.76 11.02
N LEU A 43 10.54 -1.22 11.00
CA LEU A 43 10.07 -0.26 11.99
C LEU A 43 8.80 -0.76 12.66
N PRO A 44 8.58 -0.40 13.93
CA PRO A 44 7.24 -0.58 14.52
C PRO A 44 6.21 0.15 13.68
N ILE A 45 5.00 -0.41 13.61
CA ILE A 45 3.94 0.17 12.75
C ILE A 45 3.68 1.64 13.08
N LYS A 46 3.75 2.01 14.35
CA LYS A 46 3.54 3.39 14.77
C LYS A 46 4.57 4.33 14.16
N GLU A 47 5.83 3.96 14.18
CA GLU A 47 6.90 4.77 13.58
C GLU A 47 6.79 4.82 12.06
N ALA A 48 6.39 3.70 11.45
CA ALA A 48 6.16 3.65 10.01
C ALA A 48 5.04 4.61 9.59
N LEU A 49 3.96 4.65 10.35
CA LEU A 49 2.85 5.57 10.09
C LEU A 49 3.28 7.03 10.26
N GLU A 50 4.05 7.33 11.31
CA GLU A 50 4.56 8.67 11.53
C GLU A 50 5.43 9.14 10.39
N ALA A 51 6.30 8.26 9.87
CA ALA A 51 7.17 8.59 8.75
C ALA A 51 6.36 8.93 7.49
N ALA A 52 5.26 8.23 7.24
CA ALA A 52 4.39 8.51 6.11
C ALA A 52 3.65 9.84 6.30
N TYR A 53 3.08 10.06 7.48
CA TYR A 53 2.29 11.27 7.77
C TYR A 53 3.14 12.52 7.76
N ASP A 54 4.41 12.43 8.18
CA ASP A 54 5.33 13.57 8.16
C ASP A 54 5.55 14.10 6.73
N LYS A 55 5.32 13.26 5.73
CA LYS A 55 5.47 13.63 4.32
C LYS A 55 4.13 13.87 3.64
N ASP A 56 3.04 13.87 4.38
CA ASP A 56 1.66 13.95 3.85
C ASP A 56 1.37 12.85 2.83
N LEU A 57 1.94 11.68 3.06
CA LEU A 57 1.76 10.51 2.20
C LEU A 57 1.12 9.37 2.97
N ASP A 58 0.86 8.27 2.28
CA ASP A 58 0.25 7.09 2.86
C ASP A 58 1.27 5.98 3.02
N LEU A 59 1.06 5.12 4.01
CA LEU A 59 1.82 3.89 4.16
C LEU A 59 1.01 2.77 3.53
N VAL A 60 1.54 2.18 2.46
CA VAL A 60 0.84 1.19 1.65
C VAL A 60 1.53 -0.17 1.79
N ASN A 61 0.78 -1.20 2.19
CA ASN A 61 1.32 -2.55 2.32
C ASN A 61 1.37 -3.20 0.94
N VAL A 62 2.52 -3.10 0.27
CA VAL A 62 2.68 -3.58 -1.10
C VAL A 62 3.01 -5.08 -1.18
N SER A 63 3.44 -5.69 -0.08
CA SER A 63 3.76 -7.12 -0.02
C SER A 63 3.26 -7.71 1.29
N PRO A 64 1.94 -7.93 1.42
CA PRO A 64 1.38 -8.42 2.69
C PRO A 64 1.82 -9.84 3.04
N ASN A 65 2.26 -10.63 2.07
CA ASN A 65 2.68 -12.00 2.30
C ASN A 65 4.16 -12.13 2.66
N ALA A 66 4.92 -11.04 2.61
CA ALA A 66 6.31 -11.05 3.06
C ALA A 66 6.36 -11.10 4.60
N ASN A 67 7.49 -11.55 5.13
CA ASN A 67 7.67 -11.64 6.57
C ASN A 67 9.00 -11.00 6.96
N PRO A 68 9.02 -9.76 7.48
CA PRO A 68 7.85 -8.91 7.76
C PRO A 68 7.24 -8.34 6.48
N PRO A 69 5.97 -7.89 6.53
CA PRO A 69 5.35 -7.26 5.35
C PRO A 69 6.11 -6.03 4.90
N VAL A 70 6.12 -5.79 3.60
CA VAL A 70 6.79 -4.62 3.03
C VAL A 70 5.77 -3.53 2.79
N CYS A 71 6.02 -2.37 3.38
CA CYS A 71 5.18 -1.19 3.20
C CYS A 71 6.00 -0.09 2.55
N LYS A 72 5.38 0.64 1.64
CA LYS A 72 6.03 1.75 0.97
C LYS A 72 5.27 3.04 1.24
N ILE A 73 6.02 4.11 1.49
CA ILE A 73 5.45 5.44 1.67
C ILE A 73 5.21 6.03 0.28
N MET A 74 3.94 6.31 -0.03
CA MET A 74 3.57 6.82 -1.36
C MET A 74 2.20 7.47 -1.32
N ASP A 75 1.85 8.18 -2.38
CA ASP A 75 0.49 8.68 -2.58
C ASP A 75 -0.38 7.51 -3.05
N TYR A 76 -1.24 7.03 -2.17
CA TYR A 76 -2.08 5.87 -2.48
C TYR A 76 -3.06 6.16 -3.62
N GLY A 77 -3.58 7.37 -3.70
CA GLY A 77 -4.47 7.75 -4.79
C GLY A 77 -3.80 7.60 -6.15
N LYS A 78 -2.56 8.06 -6.25
CA LYS A 78 -1.78 7.93 -7.48
C LYS A 78 -1.44 6.47 -7.78
N TYR A 79 -1.04 5.71 -6.77
CA TYR A 79 -0.72 4.30 -6.90
C TYR A 79 -1.94 3.51 -7.39
N ARG A 80 -3.10 3.77 -6.80
CA ARG A 80 -4.36 3.15 -7.18
C ARG A 80 -4.71 3.46 -8.64
N PHE A 81 -4.49 4.69 -9.06
CA PHE A 81 -4.75 5.10 -10.43
C PHE A 81 -3.85 4.35 -11.41
N GLU A 82 -2.58 4.19 -11.08
CA GLU A 82 -1.63 3.47 -11.92
C GLU A 82 -1.96 2.00 -12.04
N ILE A 83 -2.38 1.36 -10.94
CA ILE A 83 -2.80 -0.04 -10.96
C ILE A 83 -4.04 -0.22 -11.82
N ALA A 84 -4.99 0.71 -11.76
CA ALA A 84 -6.27 0.60 -12.46
C ALA A 84 -6.15 0.82 -13.97
N LYS A 85 -5.02 1.32 -14.44
CA LYS A 85 -4.79 1.42 -15.88
C LYS A 85 -4.63 0.03 -16.48
#